data_a14a1a9567e41e2252aeea88257b7887
#
_entry.id   a14a1a9567e41e2252aeea88257b7887
#
_cell.length_a   1.000
_cell.length_b   1.000
_cell.length_c   1.000
_cell.angle_alpha   90.00
_cell.angle_beta   90.00
_cell.angle_gamma   90.00
#
_symmetry.space_group_name_H-M   'P 1'
#
loop_
_entity.id
_entity.type
_entity.pdbx_description
1 polymer ?
#
loop_
_entity_poly.entity_id
_entity_poly.type
_entity_poly.pdbx_seq_one_letter_code
_entity_poly.pdbx_strand_id
1 'polypeptide(L)'
;TLIQNDALIDMSDLIDEYGPNIKKLYGDEYENLRYSSDDPSIYQLCSDKVQEETLETSGTAQLQWAVLQENGYQIPYTLDEYTQMIRDYMVKYPTINEKPTIGISIACSDWHWYTMLSNPSGFIANGSPDNGQWIVDEDKEEVYYKHAADGQKEYYEWLNEIYNEGILDPEFATQTHEDYIMKIADGRVLGLLDKDWDYANAEVSLRSEGQDERTYAGLPVTIDESVKCPSLKQRSLAVGWGIGITKSCKDPVRAVKFLDWICSDEGQILLNWGIEGVNYYYDENGKRCITEEDLEVSKSDTNYSERTGVGFRVYPFPSYGNE
;
A
#
# COMPACT_ATOMS: atom_id res chain seq x y z
N THR A 1 21.41 4.24 11.74
CA THR A 1 21.05 4.11 10.31
C THR A 1 22.29 4.06 9.42
N LEU A 2 22.15 3.72 8.12
CA LEU A 2 23.30 3.64 7.19
C LEU A 2 24.00 5.00 7.00
N ILE A 3 23.24 6.09 6.97
CA ILE A 3 23.79 7.46 6.84
C ILE A 3 24.63 7.79 8.09
N GLN A 4 24.09 7.59 9.29
CA GLN A 4 24.80 7.85 10.55
C GLN A 4 26.07 7.00 10.72
N ASN A 5 26.12 5.83 10.11
CA ASN A 5 27.27 4.93 10.09
C ASN A 5 28.22 5.22 8.91
N ASP A 6 28.02 6.31 8.20
CA ASP A 6 28.86 6.74 7.07
C ASP A 6 29.01 5.66 5.98
N ALA A 7 27.93 4.87 5.75
CA ALA A 7 27.95 3.74 4.82
C ALA A 7 27.55 4.12 3.38
N LEU A 8 26.87 5.26 3.19
CA LEU A 8 26.38 5.73 1.90
C LEU A 8 27.24 6.87 1.35
N ILE A 9 27.26 7.01 0.02
CA ILE A 9 27.85 8.19 -0.64
C ILE A 9 26.80 9.29 -0.77
N ASP A 10 27.24 10.55 -0.76
CA ASP A 10 26.45 11.66 -1.30
C ASP A 10 26.41 11.55 -2.83
N MET A 11 25.22 11.46 -3.40
CA MET A 11 25.01 11.33 -4.84
C MET A 11 24.76 12.68 -5.53
N SER A 12 24.68 13.80 -4.80
CA SER A 12 24.26 15.10 -5.32
C SER A 12 25.05 15.52 -6.57
N ASP A 13 26.37 15.58 -6.49
CA ASP A 13 27.23 15.96 -7.62
C ASP A 13 27.13 14.97 -8.78
N LEU A 14 27.01 13.68 -8.48
CA LEU A 14 26.87 12.65 -9.53
C LEU A 14 25.52 12.74 -10.25
N ILE A 15 24.44 13.05 -9.53
CA ILE A 15 23.13 13.30 -10.13
C ILE A 15 23.16 14.58 -10.96
N ASP A 16 23.85 15.61 -10.49
CA ASP A 16 24.00 16.87 -11.22
C ASP A 16 24.68 16.67 -12.58
N GLU A 17 25.69 15.80 -12.64
CA GLU A 17 26.45 15.52 -13.86
C GLU A 17 25.83 14.43 -14.74
N TYR A 18 25.23 13.39 -14.15
CA TYR A 18 24.83 12.18 -14.87
C TYR A 18 23.35 11.78 -14.70
N GLY A 19 22.54 12.58 -13.96
CA GLY A 19 21.18 12.24 -13.57
C GLY A 19 20.05 13.10 -14.14
N PRO A 20 20.02 13.43 -15.46
CA PRO A 20 18.96 14.28 -16.01
C PRO A 20 17.57 13.63 -15.95
N ASN A 21 17.47 12.30 -16.07
CA ASN A 21 16.19 11.59 -15.97
C ASN A 21 15.71 11.49 -14.53
N ILE A 22 16.63 11.34 -13.56
CA ILE A 22 16.32 11.42 -12.13
C ILE A 22 15.65 12.76 -11.83
N LYS A 23 16.27 13.89 -12.25
CA LYS A 23 15.71 15.22 -12.06
C LYS A 23 14.36 15.39 -12.75
N LYS A 24 14.20 14.85 -13.96
CA LYS A 24 12.94 14.88 -14.70
C LYS A 24 11.85 14.10 -13.97
N LEU A 25 12.17 12.92 -13.46
CA LEU A 25 11.22 12.04 -12.76
C LEU A 25 10.64 12.70 -11.51
N TYR A 26 11.51 13.24 -10.66
CA TYR A 26 11.07 13.86 -9.40
C TYR A 26 10.52 15.28 -9.59
N GLY A 27 10.89 15.99 -10.67
CA GLY A 27 10.39 17.34 -10.97
C GLY A 27 10.52 18.27 -9.76
N ASP A 28 9.40 18.88 -9.35
CA ASP A 28 9.35 19.83 -8.23
C ASP A 28 9.66 19.16 -6.87
N GLU A 29 9.45 17.84 -6.77
CA GLU A 29 9.73 17.05 -5.57
C GLU A 29 11.23 16.70 -5.39
N TYR A 30 12.09 17.04 -6.35
CA TYR A 30 13.51 16.69 -6.32
C TYR A 30 14.24 17.19 -5.06
N GLU A 31 13.91 18.39 -4.59
CA GLU A 31 14.51 18.96 -3.40
C GLU A 31 14.14 18.21 -2.11
N ASN A 32 13.02 17.48 -2.10
CA ASN A 32 12.59 16.64 -0.97
C ASN A 32 13.46 15.40 -0.78
N LEU A 33 14.31 15.05 -1.77
CA LEU A 33 15.30 13.97 -1.63
C LEU A 33 16.47 14.31 -0.72
N ARG A 34 16.65 15.60 -0.37
CA ARG A 34 17.75 16.04 0.52
C ARG A 34 17.53 15.54 1.94
N TYR A 35 18.59 15.05 2.55
CA TYR A 35 18.52 14.40 3.85
C TYR A 35 18.03 15.30 4.98
N SER A 36 18.54 16.52 5.06
CA SER A 36 18.08 17.52 6.03
C SER A 36 18.54 18.94 5.63
N SER A 37 18.03 19.95 6.34
CA SER A 37 18.49 21.35 6.17
C SER A 37 19.96 21.55 6.54
N ASP A 38 20.48 20.78 7.50
CA ASP A 38 21.87 20.88 7.96
C ASP A 38 22.83 20.04 7.10
N ASP A 39 22.30 19.01 6.44
CA ASP A 39 23.01 18.15 5.50
C ASP A 39 22.15 17.99 4.23
N PRO A 40 22.31 18.86 3.23
CA PRO A 40 21.51 18.85 2.02
C PRO A 40 21.92 17.77 1.00
N SER A 41 22.72 16.80 1.40
CA SER A 41 23.17 15.68 0.56
C SER A 41 22.00 14.76 0.18
N ILE A 42 22.09 14.13 -1.00
CA ILE A 42 21.14 13.10 -1.45
C ILE A 42 21.82 11.74 -1.29
N TYR A 43 21.34 10.97 -0.32
CA TYR A 43 21.88 9.63 -0.02
C TYR A 43 21.06 8.50 -0.61
N GLN A 44 19.82 8.77 -1.03
CA GLN A 44 18.92 7.78 -1.62
C GLN A 44 17.97 8.41 -2.64
N LEU A 45 17.52 7.61 -3.58
CA LEU A 45 16.37 7.92 -4.42
C LEU A 45 15.16 7.22 -3.83
N CYS A 46 14.10 7.97 -3.58
CA CYS A 46 12.87 7.46 -3.00
C CYS A 46 12.19 6.48 -3.97
N SER A 47 11.63 5.41 -3.44
CA SER A 47 10.85 4.42 -4.20
C SER A 47 9.37 4.74 -4.27
N ASP A 48 8.89 5.70 -3.46
CA ASP A 48 7.50 6.10 -3.53
C ASP A 48 7.22 6.83 -4.84
N LYS A 49 6.04 6.59 -5.36
CA LYS A 49 5.61 7.17 -6.63
C LYS A 49 5.34 8.66 -6.44
N VAL A 50 5.83 9.47 -7.36
CA VAL A 50 5.34 10.83 -7.54
C VAL A 50 3.95 10.72 -8.16
N GLN A 51 2.91 10.94 -7.37
CA GLN A 51 1.52 10.74 -7.80
C GLN A 51 0.80 12.06 -7.98
N GLU A 52 0.01 12.14 -9.05
CA GLU A 52 -1.12 13.05 -9.13
C GLU A 52 -2.24 12.60 -8.18
N GLU A 53 -3.21 13.48 -7.88
CA GLU A 53 -4.36 13.15 -7.03
C GLU A 53 -5.08 11.90 -7.53
N THR A 54 -4.87 10.78 -6.86
CA THR A 54 -5.60 9.53 -7.10
C THR A 54 -6.30 9.08 -5.84
N LEU A 55 -7.46 8.46 -6.03
CA LEU A 55 -8.20 7.82 -4.94
C LEU A 55 -7.41 6.57 -4.52
N GLU A 56 -6.73 6.65 -3.38
CA GLU A 56 -6.00 5.50 -2.85
C GLU A 56 -6.84 4.79 -1.79
N THR A 57 -7.44 3.66 -2.17
CA THR A 57 -8.23 2.82 -1.27
C THR A 57 -7.44 1.66 -0.67
N SER A 58 -6.18 1.51 -1.08
CA SER A 58 -5.32 0.38 -0.69
C SER A 58 -4.97 0.32 0.80
N GLY A 59 -5.20 1.37 1.55
CA GLY A 59 -4.87 1.44 2.98
C GLY A 59 -6.06 1.73 3.88
N THR A 60 -7.27 1.47 3.41
CA THR A 60 -8.53 1.69 4.14
C THR A 60 -9.09 0.38 4.70
N ALA A 61 -10.33 0.41 5.18
CA ALA A 61 -11.06 -0.82 5.47
C ALA A 61 -11.30 -1.61 4.17
N GLN A 62 -10.99 -2.87 4.22
CA GLN A 62 -11.19 -3.81 3.11
C GLN A 62 -12.37 -4.71 3.45
N LEU A 63 -13.23 -5.01 2.48
CA LEU A 63 -14.40 -5.86 2.68
C LEU A 63 -14.52 -6.86 1.53
N GLN A 64 -14.82 -8.12 1.84
CA GLN A 64 -15.02 -9.13 0.81
C GLN A 64 -16.16 -8.76 -0.15
N TRP A 65 -15.96 -8.99 -1.43
CA TRP A 65 -16.99 -8.82 -2.45
C TRP A 65 -18.26 -9.58 -2.15
N ALA A 66 -18.18 -10.77 -1.54
CA ALA A 66 -19.34 -11.55 -1.12
C ALA A 66 -20.21 -10.81 -0.10
N VAL A 67 -19.62 -10.04 0.82
CA VAL A 67 -20.38 -9.22 1.79
C VAL A 67 -21.05 -8.04 1.09
N LEU A 68 -20.32 -7.36 0.20
CA LEU A 68 -20.89 -6.26 -0.60
C LEU A 68 -22.03 -6.75 -1.48
N GLN A 69 -21.87 -7.89 -2.14
CA GLN A 69 -22.91 -8.48 -2.99
C GLN A 69 -24.19 -8.81 -2.19
N GLU A 70 -24.04 -9.39 -1.00
CA GLU A 70 -25.16 -9.69 -0.10
C GLU A 70 -25.94 -8.43 0.30
N ASN A 71 -25.25 -7.29 0.43
CA ASN A 71 -25.82 -5.98 0.74
C ASN A 71 -26.18 -5.14 -0.50
N GLY A 72 -26.28 -5.75 -1.69
CA GLY A 72 -26.66 -5.07 -2.93
C GLY A 72 -25.62 -4.03 -3.38
N TYR A 73 -24.34 -4.24 -3.05
CA TYR A 73 -23.20 -3.35 -3.36
C TYR A 73 -23.32 -1.94 -2.74
N GLN A 74 -24.03 -1.82 -1.62
CA GLN A 74 -24.00 -0.58 -0.84
C GLN A 74 -22.60 -0.37 -0.26
N ILE A 75 -22.11 0.87 -0.33
CA ILE A 75 -20.79 1.25 0.19
C ILE A 75 -20.98 1.77 1.60
N PRO A 76 -20.36 1.16 2.63
CA PRO A 76 -20.34 1.72 3.96
C PRO A 76 -19.33 2.88 4.04
N TYR A 77 -19.69 3.94 4.74
CA TYR A 77 -18.86 5.13 4.94
C TYR A 77 -18.40 5.29 6.39
N THR A 78 -18.99 4.56 7.32
CA THR A 78 -18.63 4.60 8.74
C THR A 78 -18.24 3.22 9.25
N LEU A 79 -17.51 3.18 10.37
CA LEU A 79 -17.18 1.93 11.06
C LEU A 79 -18.44 1.17 11.50
N ASP A 80 -19.49 1.88 11.91
CA ASP A 80 -20.76 1.27 12.32
C ASP A 80 -21.46 0.56 11.15
N GLU A 81 -21.56 1.21 9.98
CA GLU A 81 -22.13 0.62 8.78
C GLU A 81 -21.31 -0.60 8.31
N TYR A 82 -19.99 -0.46 8.28
CA TYR A 82 -19.06 -1.52 7.92
C TYR A 82 -19.20 -2.74 8.86
N THR A 83 -19.23 -2.50 10.16
CA THR A 83 -19.39 -3.54 11.18
C THR A 83 -20.76 -4.20 11.08
N GLN A 84 -21.82 -3.43 10.80
CA GLN A 84 -23.17 -3.99 10.68
C GLN A 84 -23.28 -4.96 9.49
N MET A 85 -22.69 -4.61 8.33
CA MET A 85 -22.66 -5.53 7.17
C MET A 85 -21.96 -6.85 7.51
N ILE A 86 -20.83 -6.78 8.21
CA ILE A 86 -20.07 -7.95 8.65
C ILE A 86 -20.90 -8.79 9.63
N ARG A 87 -21.51 -8.15 10.61
CA ARG A 87 -22.35 -8.82 11.63
C ARG A 87 -23.50 -9.59 11.00
N ASP A 88 -24.22 -8.96 10.09
CA ASP A 88 -25.35 -9.58 9.38
C ASP A 88 -24.89 -10.77 8.51
N TYR A 89 -23.73 -10.64 7.87
CA TYR A 89 -23.14 -11.70 7.07
C TYR A 89 -22.73 -12.90 7.94
N MET A 90 -22.06 -12.67 9.07
CA MET A 90 -21.66 -13.74 10.02
C MET A 90 -22.85 -14.52 10.58
N VAL A 91 -23.96 -13.83 10.87
CA VAL A 91 -25.21 -14.49 11.32
C VAL A 91 -25.75 -15.44 10.25
N LYS A 92 -25.70 -15.03 8.98
CA LYS A 92 -26.19 -15.82 7.86
C LYS A 92 -25.24 -16.94 7.46
N TYR A 93 -23.93 -16.66 7.54
CA TYR A 93 -22.86 -17.56 7.12
C TYR A 93 -21.84 -17.77 8.27
N PRO A 94 -22.20 -18.53 9.32
CA PRO A 94 -21.34 -18.71 10.48
C PRO A 94 -20.09 -19.55 10.19
N THR A 95 -20.07 -20.22 9.05
CA THR A 95 -18.91 -20.99 8.57
C THR A 95 -18.69 -20.76 7.08
N ILE A 96 -17.42 -20.70 6.68
CA ILE A 96 -16.96 -20.66 5.29
C ILE A 96 -15.91 -21.76 5.13
N ASN A 97 -16.03 -22.59 4.08
CA ASN A 97 -15.14 -23.71 3.82
C ASN A 97 -14.98 -24.62 5.05
N GLU A 98 -16.10 -24.91 5.74
CA GLU A 98 -16.18 -25.74 6.95
C GLU A 98 -15.44 -25.19 8.18
N LYS A 99 -14.91 -23.98 8.12
CA LYS A 99 -14.24 -23.28 9.22
C LYS A 99 -15.07 -22.11 9.74
N PRO A 100 -14.93 -21.70 11.01
CA PRO A 100 -15.63 -20.53 11.54
C PRO A 100 -15.32 -19.28 10.72
N THR A 101 -16.37 -18.52 10.39
CA THR A 101 -16.22 -17.19 9.78
C THR A 101 -15.57 -16.24 10.77
N ILE A 102 -14.63 -15.42 10.29
CA ILE A 102 -13.98 -14.34 11.04
C ILE A 102 -14.51 -13.02 10.47
N GLY A 103 -15.05 -12.15 11.32
CA GLY A 103 -15.57 -10.86 10.87
C GLY A 103 -14.46 -9.95 10.37
N ILE A 104 -13.53 -9.60 11.25
CA ILE A 104 -12.40 -8.73 10.95
C ILE A 104 -11.13 -9.39 11.48
N SER A 105 -10.05 -9.39 10.71
CA SER A 105 -8.72 -9.72 11.21
C SER A 105 -7.74 -8.58 10.94
N ILE A 106 -6.73 -8.44 11.79
CA ILE A 106 -5.73 -7.38 11.71
C ILE A 106 -4.36 -7.99 11.97
N ALA A 107 -3.38 -7.68 11.13
CA ALA A 107 -1.99 -8.05 11.39
C ALA A 107 -1.43 -7.19 12.53
N CYS A 108 -0.89 -7.84 13.56
CA CYS A 108 -0.31 -7.18 14.74
C CYS A 108 1.12 -7.61 15.05
N SER A 109 1.68 -8.57 14.32
CA SER A 109 3.05 -9.02 14.51
C SER A 109 4.06 -8.01 13.98
N ASP A 110 5.24 -7.95 14.58
CA ASP A 110 6.34 -7.10 14.17
C ASP A 110 5.94 -5.62 13.99
N TRP A 111 6.29 -5.02 12.85
CA TRP A 111 5.97 -3.63 12.51
C TRP A 111 4.49 -3.40 12.18
N HIS A 112 3.69 -4.45 11.89
CA HIS A 112 2.27 -4.33 11.54
C HIS A 112 1.43 -3.69 12.65
N TRP A 113 1.80 -3.90 13.93
CA TRP A 113 1.02 -3.34 15.04
C TRP A 113 0.91 -1.81 14.98
N TYR A 114 1.92 -1.09 14.50
CA TYR A 114 1.87 0.38 14.45
C TYR A 114 1.38 0.92 13.12
N THR A 115 1.44 0.15 12.04
CA THR A 115 0.96 0.56 10.72
C THR A 115 -0.47 0.10 10.46
N MET A 116 -0.79 -1.14 10.80
CA MET A 116 -2.11 -1.74 10.51
C MET A 116 -3.08 -1.55 11.67
N LEU A 117 -2.72 -1.97 12.88
CA LEU A 117 -3.60 -1.88 14.03
C LEU A 117 -3.78 -0.45 14.54
N SER A 118 -2.71 0.31 14.69
CA SER A 118 -2.75 1.60 15.39
C SER A 118 -2.76 2.82 14.46
N ASN A 119 -2.70 2.60 13.16
CA ASN A 119 -2.74 3.66 12.15
C ASN A 119 -3.57 3.27 10.92
N PRO A 120 -4.83 2.88 11.09
CA PRO A 120 -5.69 2.65 9.95
C PRO A 120 -5.96 4.01 9.28
N SER A 121 -5.56 4.12 8.01
CA SER A 121 -5.74 5.34 7.24
C SER A 121 -7.21 5.74 7.21
N GLY A 122 -7.50 7.00 7.49
CA GLY A 122 -8.83 7.56 7.35
C GLY A 122 -9.79 7.38 8.53
N PHE A 123 -9.43 6.58 9.55
CA PHE A 123 -10.37 6.32 10.63
C PHE A 123 -10.34 7.35 11.75
N ILE A 124 -9.21 8.01 11.96
CA ILE A 124 -8.96 8.73 13.20
C ILE A 124 -9.12 10.24 13.05
N ALA A 125 -8.56 10.82 12.00
CA ALA A 125 -8.53 12.27 11.82
C ALA A 125 -8.40 12.67 10.35
N ASN A 126 -8.72 13.93 10.05
CA ASN A 126 -8.35 14.53 8.78
C ASN A 126 -6.85 14.84 8.79
N GLY A 127 -6.14 14.36 7.81
CA GLY A 127 -4.70 14.55 7.66
C GLY A 127 -4.03 13.31 7.09
N SER A 128 -2.78 13.44 6.69
CA SER A 128 -2.00 12.33 6.15
C SER A 128 -1.13 11.73 7.25
N PRO A 129 -1.23 10.43 7.53
CA PRO A 129 -0.29 9.78 8.45
C PRO A 129 1.09 9.69 7.81
N ASP A 130 2.13 9.86 8.61
CA ASP A 130 3.54 9.75 8.22
C ASP A 130 4.08 8.30 8.18
N ASN A 131 3.21 7.29 8.21
CA ASN A 131 3.54 5.87 8.42
C ASN A 131 4.17 5.56 9.78
N GLY A 132 4.04 6.45 10.74
CA GLY A 132 4.60 6.29 12.10
C GLY A 132 3.62 6.75 13.16
N GLN A 133 4.03 7.79 13.86
CA GLN A 133 3.33 8.23 15.07
C GLN A 133 2.73 9.63 14.96
N TRP A 134 2.85 10.25 13.79
CA TRP A 134 2.46 11.63 13.56
C TRP A 134 1.38 11.72 12.50
N ILE A 135 0.54 12.72 12.62
CA ILE A 135 -0.44 13.11 11.60
C ILE A 135 -0.09 14.51 11.16
N VAL A 136 -0.04 14.71 9.84
CA VAL A 136 0.17 16.01 9.21
C VAL A 136 -1.19 16.52 8.74
N ASP A 137 -1.65 17.61 9.32
CA ASP A 137 -2.85 18.35 8.89
C ASP A 137 -2.39 19.51 7.99
N GLU A 138 -2.42 19.29 6.70
CA GLU A 138 -1.96 20.28 5.71
C GLU A 138 -2.88 21.49 5.65
N ASP A 139 -4.18 21.33 5.93
CA ASP A 139 -5.14 22.44 5.91
C ASP A 139 -4.88 23.43 7.06
N LYS A 140 -4.35 22.94 8.19
CA LYS A 140 -3.99 23.76 9.36
C LYS A 140 -2.51 24.07 9.48
N GLU A 141 -1.67 23.45 8.63
CA GLU A 141 -0.21 23.51 8.73
C GLU A 141 0.30 23.04 10.11
N GLU A 142 -0.33 21.99 10.66
CA GLU A 142 -0.04 21.44 11.99
C GLU A 142 0.43 19.98 11.89
N VAL A 143 1.36 19.62 12.79
CA VAL A 143 1.79 18.23 13.00
C VAL A 143 1.50 17.86 14.44
N TYR A 144 0.81 16.74 14.65
CA TYR A 144 0.48 16.28 15.99
C TYR A 144 0.65 14.77 16.17
N TYR A 145 0.83 14.37 17.43
CA TYR A 145 1.03 12.97 17.79
C TYR A 145 -0.27 12.20 17.63
N LYS A 146 -0.31 11.18 16.79
CA LYS A 146 -1.55 10.46 16.43
C LYS A 146 -2.31 9.89 17.62
N HIS A 147 -1.60 9.41 18.66
CA HIS A 147 -2.25 8.86 19.84
C HIS A 147 -2.90 9.91 20.74
N ALA A 148 -2.69 11.20 20.46
CA ALA A 148 -3.40 12.32 21.08
C ALA A 148 -4.45 12.92 20.13
N ALA A 149 -4.64 12.33 18.93
CA ALA A 149 -5.64 12.79 17.98
C ALA A 149 -7.06 12.52 18.48
N ASP A 150 -7.97 13.42 18.14
CA ASP A 150 -9.40 13.18 18.33
C ASP A 150 -9.81 11.92 17.53
N GLY A 151 -10.63 11.08 18.12
CA GLY A 151 -11.07 9.83 17.50
C GLY A 151 -10.19 8.62 17.75
N GLN A 152 -8.94 8.77 18.25
CA GLN A 152 -8.08 7.63 18.57
C GLN A 152 -8.68 6.75 19.69
N LYS A 153 -9.27 7.38 20.69
CA LYS A 153 -9.91 6.67 21.79
C LYS A 153 -11.15 5.93 21.29
N GLU A 154 -11.98 6.58 20.51
CA GLU A 154 -13.20 6.02 19.93
C GLU A 154 -12.87 4.82 19.01
N TYR A 155 -11.79 4.89 18.24
CA TYR A 155 -11.32 3.77 17.44
C TYR A 155 -10.93 2.56 18.30
N TYR A 156 -10.23 2.77 19.41
CA TYR A 156 -9.88 1.66 20.30
C TYR A 156 -11.10 1.16 21.11
N GLU A 157 -12.06 2.00 21.41
CA GLU A 157 -13.34 1.59 21.98
C GLU A 157 -14.10 0.70 21.00
N TRP A 158 -14.18 1.08 19.73
CA TRP A 158 -14.74 0.25 18.67
C TRP A 158 -14.01 -1.10 18.54
N LEU A 159 -12.68 -1.14 18.53
CA LEU A 159 -11.93 -2.40 18.49
C LEU A 159 -12.26 -3.30 19.69
N ASN A 160 -12.40 -2.72 20.86
CA ASN A 160 -12.78 -3.46 22.07
C ASN A 160 -14.20 -4.01 21.98
N GLU A 161 -15.13 -3.25 21.44
CA GLU A 161 -16.52 -3.65 21.24
C GLU A 161 -16.61 -4.85 20.29
N ILE A 162 -16.05 -4.74 19.09
CA ILE A 162 -16.08 -5.83 18.10
C ILE A 162 -15.31 -7.08 18.54
N TYR A 163 -14.30 -6.93 19.41
CA TYR A 163 -13.63 -8.06 20.06
C TYR A 163 -14.57 -8.78 21.02
N ASN A 164 -15.26 -8.06 21.88
CA ASN A 164 -16.20 -8.64 22.84
C ASN A 164 -17.44 -9.25 22.16
N GLU A 165 -17.82 -8.77 20.98
CA GLU A 165 -18.87 -9.36 20.15
C GLU A 165 -18.41 -10.61 19.37
N GLY A 166 -17.11 -10.89 19.33
CA GLY A 166 -16.54 -12.00 18.55
C GLY A 166 -16.48 -11.73 17.04
N ILE A 167 -16.54 -10.47 16.63
CA ILE A 167 -16.36 -10.04 15.24
C ILE A 167 -14.87 -9.93 14.91
N LEU A 168 -14.08 -9.35 15.81
CA LEU A 168 -12.62 -9.30 15.67
C LEU A 168 -12.03 -10.69 15.93
N ASP A 169 -11.10 -11.11 15.07
CA ASP A 169 -10.34 -12.35 15.23
C ASP A 169 -9.77 -12.47 16.66
N PRO A 170 -10.14 -13.49 17.44
CA PRO A 170 -9.65 -13.60 18.82
C PRO A 170 -8.13 -13.79 18.92
N GLU A 171 -7.48 -14.20 17.84
CA GLU A 171 -6.04 -14.41 17.78
C GLU A 171 -5.27 -13.21 17.19
N PHE A 172 -5.96 -12.11 16.84
CA PHE A 172 -5.37 -10.96 16.13
C PHE A 172 -4.06 -10.45 16.76
N ALA A 173 -3.95 -10.47 18.10
CA ALA A 173 -2.79 -9.97 18.83
C ALA A 173 -1.67 -11.04 19.04
N THR A 174 -1.92 -12.30 18.70
CA THR A 174 -0.99 -13.41 18.97
C THR A 174 -0.62 -14.22 17.74
N GLN A 175 -1.38 -14.08 16.65
CA GLN A 175 -1.10 -14.75 15.39
C GLN A 175 0.19 -14.23 14.74
N THR A 176 0.87 -15.11 14.00
CA THR A 176 1.95 -14.69 13.11
C THR A 176 1.38 -14.02 11.85
N HIS A 177 2.22 -13.32 11.07
CA HIS A 177 1.79 -12.81 9.79
C HIS A 177 1.39 -13.94 8.83
N GLU A 178 2.10 -15.07 8.85
CA GLU A 178 1.76 -16.24 8.05
C GLU A 178 0.39 -16.82 8.42
N ASP A 179 0.05 -16.90 9.72
CA ASP A 179 -1.27 -17.35 10.18
C ASP A 179 -2.38 -16.40 9.71
N TYR A 180 -2.12 -15.08 9.76
CA TYR A 180 -3.02 -14.06 9.24
C TYR A 180 -3.30 -14.23 7.74
N ILE A 181 -2.25 -14.36 6.93
CA ILE A 181 -2.36 -14.58 5.48
C ILE A 181 -3.07 -15.90 5.15
N MET A 182 -2.80 -16.97 5.90
CA MET A 182 -3.50 -18.25 5.71
C MET A 182 -5.01 -18.13 5.97
N LYS A 183 -5.42 -17.39 7.01
CA LYS A 183 -6.85 -17.17 7.30
C LYS A 183 -7.56 -16.42 6.16
N ILE A 184 -6.86 -15.47 5.53
CA ILE A 184 -7.36 -14.74 4.35
C ILE A 184 -7.47 -15.69 3.15
N ALA A 185 -6.43 -16.46 2.86
CA ALA A 185 -6.40 -17.42 1.76
C ALA A 185 -7.46 -18.54 1.92
N ASP A 186 -7.86 -18.87 3.14
CA ASP A 186 -9.02 -19.76 3.42
C ASP A 186 -10.37 -19.13 3.01
N GLY A 187 -10.42 -17.86 2.62
CA GLY A 187 -11.63 -17.13 2.23
C GLY A 187 -12.58 -16.78 3.38
N ARG A 188 -12.20 -17.02 4.64
CA ARG A 188 -13.10 -16.94 5.79
C ARG A 188 -13.05 -15.64 6.60
N VAL A 189 -12.15 -14.71 6.24
CA VAL A 189 -12.04 -13.38 6.85
C VAL A 189 -12.86 -12.40 6.01
N LEU A 190 -13.85 -11.75 6.59
CA LEU A 190 -14.76 -10.89 5.85
C LEU A 190 -14.20 -9.49 5.63
N GLY A 191 -13.51 -8.94 6.62
CA GLY A 191 -12.97 -7.59 6.60
C GLY A 191 -11.54 -7.50 7.11
N LEU A 192 -10.78 -6.51 6.59
CA LEU A 192 -9.39 -6.26 6.94
C LEU A 192 -9.19 -4.77 7.19
N LEU A 193 -8.24 -4.43 8.06
CA LEU A 193 -7.67 -3.09 8.19
C LEU A 193 -6.20 -3.17 7.76
N ASP A 194 -5.97 -3.19 6.45
CA ASP A 194 -4.67 -3.53 5.91
C ASP A 194 -4.42 -2.89 4.53
N LYS A 195 -3.20 -2.99 4.06
CA LYS A 195 -2.77 -2.59 2.73
C LYS A 195 -2.92 -3.76 1.74
N ASP A 196 -3.44 -3.47 0.55
CA ASP A 196 -3.67 -4.48 -0.50
C ASP A 196 -2.42 -5.27 -0.88
N TRP A 197 -1.24 -4.65 -0.87
CA TRP A 197 0.03 -5.33 -1.17
C TRP A 197 0.40 -6.39 -0.12
N ASP A 198 -0.05 -6.26 1.13
CA ASP A 198 0.33 -7.18 2.21
C ASP A 198 -0.36 -8.55 2.08
N TYR A 199 -1.63 -8.57 1.67
CA TYR A 199 -2.40 -9.80 1.47
C TYR A 199 -2.59 -10.19 -0.02
N ALA A 200 -1.94 -9.51 -0.97
CA ALA A 200 -2.10 -9.74 -2.42
C ALA A 200 -1.93 -11.22 -2.82
N ASN A 201 -0.97 -11.93 -2.24
CA ASN A 201 -0.75 -13.35 -2.54
C ASN A 201 -1.92 -14.24 -2.07
N ALA A 202 -2.60 -13.89 -0.99
CA ALA A 202 -3.80 -14.60 -0.55
C ALA A 202 -4.96 -14.40 -1.54
N GLU A 203 -5.12 -13.20 -2.09
CA GLU A 203 -6.11 -12.95 -3.14
C GLU A 203 -5.82 -13.72 -4.43
N VAL A 204 -4.54 -13.81 -4.84
CA VAL A 204 -4.15 -14.64 -6.00
C VAL A 204 -4.53 -16.10 -5.75
N SER A 205 -4.32 -16.63 -4.54
CA SER A 205 -4.72 -17.99 -4.17
C SER A 205 -6.23 -18.18 -4.27
N LEU A 206 -7.02 -17.24 -3.73
CA LEU A 206 -8.48 -17.28 -3.81
C LEU A 206 -8.98 -17.30 -5.25
N ARG A 207 -8.45 -16.45 -6.12
CA ARG A 207 -8.80 -16.41 -7.55
C ARG A 207 -8.43 -17.72 -8.26
N SER A 208 -7.23 -18.28 -7.96
CA SER A 208 -6.81 -19.55 -8.56
C SER A 208 -7.72 -20.73 -8.20
N GLU A 209 -8.44 -20.64 -7.08
CA GLU A 209 -9.44 -21.61 -6.62
C GLU A 209 -10.86 -21.28 -7.09
N GLY A 210 -11.04 -20.22 -7.88
CA GLY A 210 -12.34 -19.75 -8.37
C GLY A 210 -13.21 -19.11 -7.29
N GLN A 211 -12.62 -18.53 -6.25
CA GLN A 211 -13.28 -17.87 -5.13
C GLN A 211 -13.15 -16.33 -5.25
N ASP A 212 -13.40 -15.77 -6.44
CA ASP A 212 -13.24 -14.34 -6.71
C ASP A 212 -14.07 -13.45 -5.77
N GLU A 213 -15.24 -13.91 -5.36
CA GLU A 213 -16.10 -13.20 -4.41
C GLU A 213 -15.51 -13.11 -3.00
N ARG A 214 -14.47 -13.89 -2.70
CA ARG A 214 -13.73 -13.84 -1.43
C ARG A 214 -12.57 -12.85 -1.45
N THR A 215 -12.26 -12.22 -2.57
CA THR A 215 -11.32 -11.13 -2.66
C THR A 215 -11.94 -9.83 -2.13
N TYR A 216 -11.14 -8.77 -2.01
CA TYR A 216 -11.51 -7.58 -1.24
C TYR A 216 -11.67 -6.33 -2.10
N ALA A 217 -12.51 -5.43 -1.61
CA ALA A 217 -12.63 -4.06 -2.08
C ALA A 217 -12.19 -3.09 -0.97
N GLY A 218 -11.34 -2.12 -1.31
CA GLY A 218 -11.01 -1.01 -0.43
C GLY A 218 -12.16 0.00 -0.37
N LEU A 219 -12.55 0.39 0.84
CA LEU A 219 -13.74 1.23 1.08
C LEU A 219 -13.38 2.53 1.81
N PRO A 220 -14.06 3.64 1.52
CA PRO A 220 -13.79 4.95 2.12
C PRO A 220 -14.40 5.07 3.53
N VAL A 221 -14.14 4.09 4.39
CA VAL A 221 -14.71 4.04 5.75
C VAL A 221 -13.93 4.95 6.68
N THR A 222 -14.64 5.71 7.49
CA THR A 222 -14.10 6.57 8.54
C THR A 222 -14.77 6.25 9.87
N ILE A 223 -14.25 6.83 10.97
CA ILE A 223 -14.83 6.60 12.31
C ILE A 223 -16.28 7.09 12.37
N ASP A 224 -16.56 8.24 11.78
CA ASP A 224 -17.90 8.82 11.63
C ASP A 224 -17.95 9.78 10.43
N GLU A 225 -19.13 10.35 10.17
CA GLU A 225 -19.37 11.25 9.03
C GLU A 225 -18.60 12.60 9.13
N SER A 226 -18.04 12.96 10.28
CA SER A 226 -17.30 14.21 10.47
C SER A 226 -15.88 14.15 9.93
N VAL A 227 -15.33 12.94 9.77
CA VAL A 227 -13.96 12.70 9.30
C VAL A 227 -13.97 12.49 7.80
N LYS A 228 -13.21 13.31 7.08
CA LYS A 228 -12.91 13.07 5.65
C LYS A 228 -11.87 11.97 5.53
N CYS A 229 -12.06 11.06 4.57
CA CYS A 229 -11.10 9.99 4.32
C CYS A 229 -9.75 10.55 3.82
N PRO A 230 -8.66 10.47 4.60
CA PRO A 230 -7.35 10.99 4.17
C PRO A 230 -6.72 10.18 3.03
N SER A 231 -7.19 8.96 2.77
CA SER A 231 -6.77 8.17 1.61
C SER A 231 -7.12 8.82 0.27
N LEU A 232 -8.00 9.80 0.28
CA LEU A 232 -8.39 10.56 -0.91
C LEU A 232 -7.49 11.78 -1.16
N LYS A 233 -6.53 12.06 -0.27
CA LYS A 233 -5.60 13.18 -0.41
C LYS A 233 -4.34 12.74 -1.14
N GLN A 234 -3.83 13.64 -1.99
CA GLN A 234 -2.50 13.52 -2.56
C GLN A 234 -1.47 13.41 -1.44
N ARG A 235 -0.56 12.47 -1.54
CA ARG A 235 0.59 12.36 -0.64
C ARG A 235 1.76 13.13 -1.21
N SER A 236 2.44 13.89 -0.35
CA SER A 236 3.79 14.34 -0.67
C SER A 236 4.74 13.14 -0.75
N LEU A 237 5.85 13.32 -1.48
CA LEU A 237 6.88 12.29 -1.63
C LEU A 237 7.40 11.84 -0.25
N ALA A 238 7.19 10.57 0.10
CA ALA A 238 7.72 9.99 1.32
C ALA A 238 9.16 9.50 1.09
N VAL A 239 10.15 10.22 1.63
CA VAL A 239 11.57 9.94 1.43
C VAL A 239 12.17 8.90 2.40
N GLY A 240 11.33 8.16 3.13
CA GLY A 240 11.75 7.16 4.11
C GLY A 240 12.33 5.88 3.51
N TRP A 241 12.00 5.56 2.28
CA TRP A 241 12.34 4.31 1.59
C TRP A 241 13.00 4.60 0.26
N GLY A 242 14.02 3.86 -0.10
CA GLY A 242 14.66 4.08 -1.39
C GLY A 242 15.95 3.31 -1.59
N ILE A 243 16.60 3.59 -2.71
CA ILE A 243 17.85 2.99 -3.11
C ILE A 243 19.00 4.01 -2.97
N GLY A 244 20.05 3.62 -2.29
CA GLY A 244 21.28 4.40 -2.14
C GLY A 244 22.51 3.63 -2.62
N ILE A 245 23.59 4.34 -2.84
CA ILE A 245 24.88 3.76 -3.24
C ILE A 245 25.81 3.73 -2.03
N THR A 246 26.34 2.56 -1.71
CA THR A 246 27.27 2.41 -0.58
C THR A 246 28.67 2.86 -0.94
N LYS A 247 29.46 3.25 0.07
CA LYS A 247 30.89 3.60 -0.08
C LYS A 247 31.76 2.44 -0.60
N SER A 248 31.29 1.21 -0.52
CA SER A 248 31.96 0.04 -1.08
C SER A 248 31.75 -0.13 -2.60
N CYS A 249 30.89 0.70 -3.21
CA CYS A 249 30.66 0.66 -4.66
C CYS A 249 31.95 1.04 -5.41
N LYS A 250 32.39 0.18 -6.33
CA LYS A 250 33.63 0.40 -7.07
C LYS A 250 33.50 1.41 -8.21
N ASP A 251 32.28 1.64 -8.71
CA ASP A 251 32.00 2.55 -9.82
C ASP A 251 30.67 3.30 -9.55
N PRO A 252 30.70 4.32 -8.67
CA PRO A 252 29.50 5.10 -8.35
C PRO A 252 28.92 5.84 -9.55
N VAL A 253 29.76 6.29 -10.49
CA VAL A 253 29.31 6.94 -11.74
C VAL A 253 28.44 6.01 -12.55
N ARG A 254 28.87 4.76 -12.73
CA ARG A 254 28.08 3.74 -13.45
C ARG A 254 26.79 3.42 -12.72
N ALA A 255 26.82 3.36 -11.39
CA ALA A 255 25.63 3.11 -10.59
C ALA A 255 24.61 4.25 -10.73
N VAL A 256 25.03 5.52 -10.67
CA VAL A 256 24.12 6.65 -10.91
C VAL A 256 23.56 6.66 -12.33
N LYS A 257 24.40 6.37 -13.35
CA LYS A 257 23.91 6.27 -14.74
C LYS A 257 22.88 5.14 -14.93
N PHE A 258 23.01 4.03 -14.20
CA PHE A 258 22.01 2.97 -14.20
C PHE A 258 20.71 3.44 -13.55
N LEU A 259 20.78 4.10 -12.39
CA LEU A 259 19.61 4.67 -11.72
C LEU A 259 18.95 5.75 -12.58
N ASP A 260 19.73 6.58 -13.28
CA ASP A 260 19.21 7.57 -14.20
C ASP A 260 18.48 6.93 -15.40
N TRP A 261 19.03 5.84 -15.94
CA TRP A 261 18.34 5.09 -17.00
C TRP A 261 17.03 4.47 -16.49
N ILE A 262 17.01 3.92 -15.27
CA ILE A 262 15.77 3.42 -14.63
C ILE A 262 14.72 4.54 -14.56
N CYS A 263 15.13 5.77 -14.28
CA CYS A 263 14.24 6.94 -14.21
C CYS A 263 13.83 7.49 -15.58
N SER A 264 14.37 6.98 -16.69
CA SER A 264 13.95 7.35 -18.04
C SER A 264 12.60 6.73 -18.42
N ASP A 265 11.93 7.31 -19.42
CA ASP A 265 10.66 6.77 -19.93
C ASP A 265 10.82 5.29 -20.38
N GLU A 266 11.95 4.93 -21.00
CA GLU A 266 12.26 3.56 -21.40
C GLU A 266 12.41 2.63 -20.18
N GLY A 267 13.15 3.07 -19.15
CA GLY A 267 13.35 2.31 -17.92
C GLY A 267 12.04 2.12 -17.14
N GLN A 268 11.21 3.17 -17.05
CA GLN A 268 9.91 3.11 -16.41
C GLN A 268 8.95 2.16 -17.13
N ILE A 269 8.90 2.20 -18.47
CA ILE A 269 8.06 1.29 -19.26
C ILE A 269 8.55 -0.15 -19.06
N LEU A 270 9.86 -0.38 -19.14
CA LEU A 270 10.41 -1.73 -18.98
C LEU A 270 10.09 -2.33 -17.60
N LEU A 271 10.20 -1.54 -16.53
CA LEU A 271 9.92 -1.99 -15.17
C LEU A 271 8.44 -2.31 -14.95
N ASN A 272 7.55 -1.45 -15.43
CA ASN A 272 6.12 -1.55 -15.11
C ASN A 272 5.33 -2.37 -16.13
N TRP A 273 5.73 -2.36 -17.39
CA TRP A 273 5.01 -2.98 -18.51
C TRP A 273 5.76 -4.13 -19.19
N GLY A 274 7.08 -4.16 -19.09
CA GLY A 274 7.91 -5.15 -19.75
C GLY A 274 8.22 -4.78 -21.21
N ILE A 275 8.13 -5.75 -22.11
CA ILE A 275 8.55 -5.65 -23.52
C ILE A 275 7.33 -5.58 -24.42
N GLU A 276 7.30 -4.59 -25.32
CA GLU A 276 6.26 -4.47 -26.35
C GLU A 276 6.17 -5.71 -27.25
N GLY A 277 4.96 -6.14 -27.52
CA GLY A 277 4.67 -7.35 -28.30
C GLY A 277 4.91 -8.66 -27.55
N VAL A 278 5.42 -8.62 -26.30
CA VAL A 278 5.61 -9.79 -25.42
C VAL A 278 4.72 -9.67 -24.18
N ASN A 279 4.82 -8.56 -23.45
CA ASN A 279 4.09 -8.34 -22.20
C ASN A 279 2.93 -7.35 -22.36
N TYR A 280 3.05 -6.41 -23.30
CA TYR A 280 2.02 -5.44 -23.60
C TYR A 280 1.96 -5.10 -25.09
N TYR A 281 0.89 -4.46 -25.51
CA TYR A 281 0.69 -3.91 -26.86
C TYR A 281 0.01 -2.56 -26.77
N TYR A 282 0.02 -1.81 -27.86
CA TYR A 282 -0.76 -0.57 -27.99
C TYR A 282 -2.09 -0.85 -28.68
N ASP A 283 -3.18 -0.33 -28.15
CA ASP A 283 -4.47 -0.33 -28.82
C ASP A 283 -4.54 0.72 -29.97
N GLU A 284 -5.68 0.77 -30.64
CA GLU A 284 -5.92 1.71 -31.75
C GLU A 284 -5.83 3.19 -31.34
N ASN A 285 -5.93 3.51 -30.04
CA ASN A 285 -5.82 4.86 -29.48
C ASN A 285 -4.40 5.16 -28.97
N GLY A 286 -3.47 4.23 -29.10
CA GLY A 286 -2.12 4.35 -28.58
C GLY A 286 -2.00 4.14 -27.07
N LYS A 287 -3.00 3.52 -26.43
CA LYS A 287 -2.96 3.15 -25.01
C LYS A 287 -2.27 1.81 -24.85
N ARG A 288 -1.40 1.67 -23.82
CA ARG A 288 -0.80 0.40 -23.45
C ARG A 288 -1.84 -0.53 -22.85
N CYS A 289 -1.86 -1.76 -23.31
CA CYS A 289 -2.78 -2.81 -22.89
C CYS A 289 -2.04 -4.14 -22.73
N ILE A 290 -2.46 -4.95 -21.80
CA ILE A 290 -2.12 -6.37 -21.73
C ILE A 290 -3.26 -7.20 -22.30
N THR A 291 -2.98 -8.42 -22.73
CA THR A 291 -4.03 -9.33 -23.24
C THR A 291 -4.97 -9.76 -22.10
N GLU A 292 -6.21 -10.11 -22.42
CA GLU A 292 -7.12 -10.67 -21.40
C GLU A 292 -6.54 -11.97 -20.82
N GLU A 293 -5.87 -12.80 -21.63
CA GLU A 293 -5.20 -14.01 -21.17
C GLU A 293 -4.08 -13.72 -20.16
N ASP A 294 -3.20 -12.76 -20.45
CA ASP A 294 -2.12 -12.37 -19.53
C ASP A 294 -2.68 -11.73 -18.25
N LEU A 295 -3.77 -10.95 -18.36
CA LEU A 295 -4.43 -10.36 -17.23
C LEU A 295 -4.99 -11.42 -16.28
N GLU A 296 -5.67 -12.44 -16.82
CA GLU A 296 -6.22 -13.54 -16.02
C GLU A 296 -5.09 -14.38 -15.39
N VAL A 297 -4.03 -14.66 -16.13
CA VAL A 297 -2.84 -15.36 -15.59
C VAL A 297 -2.18 -14.52 -14.49
N SER A 298 -2.03 -13.21 -14.66
CA SER A 298 -1.42 -12.34 -13.64
C SER A 298 -2.20 -12.28 -12.33
N LYS A 299 -3.52 -12.43 -12.41
CA LYS A 299 -4.40 -12.45 -11.23
C LYS A 299 -4.39 -13.78 -10.46
N SER A 300 -4.04 -14.87 -11.12
CA SER A 300 -4.12 -16.23 -10.58
C SER A 300 -2.77 -16.94 -10.38
N ASP A 301 -1.67 -16.41 -10.93
CA ASP A 301 -0.31 -16.95 -10.80
C ASP A 301 0.51 -16.11 -9.81
N THR A 302 0.72 -16.62 -8.59
CA THR A 302 1.53 -15.97 -7.55
C THR A 302 2.97 -15.67 -7.97
N ASN A 303 3.49 -16.39 -8.98
CA ASN A 303 4.84 -16.23 -9.50
C ASN A 303 4.87 -15.46 -10.85
N TYR A 304 3.77 -14.86 -11.27
CA TYR A 304 3.69 -14.19 -12.57
C TYR A 304 4.80 -13.14 -12.75
N SER A 305 4.92 -12.21 -11.82
CA SER A 305 5.93 -11.15 -11.88
C SER A 305 7.37 -11.69 -11.82
N GLU A 306 7.63 -12.72 -11.00
CA GLU A 306 8.94 -13.35 -10.92
C GLU A 306 9.31 -14.04 -12.25
N ARG A 307 8.35 -14.76 -12.84
CA ARG A 307 8.54 -15.50 -14.09
C ARG A 307 8.65 -14.60 -15.32
N THR A 308 7.88 -13.53 -15.38
CA THR A 308 7.84 -12.61 -16.53
C THR A 308 8.80 -11.43 -16.36
N GLY A 309 9.16 -11.06 -15.15
CA GLY A 309 9.92 -9.85 -14.81
C GLY A 309 9.07 -8.57 -14.74
N VAL A 310 7.82 -8.61 -15.19
CA VAL A 310 6.94 -7.42 -15.20
C VAL A 310 6.50 -7.08 -13.78
N GLY A 311 6.76 -5.85 -13.35
CA GLY A 311 6.43 -5.36 -12.01
C GLY A 311 7.24 -5.98 -10.86
N PHE A 312 8.04 -7.02 -11.13
CA PHE A 312 8.74 -7.80 -10.09
C PHE A 312 9.78 -7.01 -9.31
N ARG A 313 10.45 -6.06 -9.97
CA ARG A 313 11.54 -5.26 -9.40
C ARG A 313 11.26 -3.76 -9.41
N VAL A 314 9.99 -3.36 -9.39
CA VAL A 314 9.64 -1.95 -9.28
C VAL A 314 10.21 -1.38 -7.96
N TYR A 315 9.91 -2.01 -6.84
CA TYR A 315 10.52 -1.67 -5.56
C TYR A 315 11.93 -2.31 -5.45
N PRO A 316 12.98 -1.59 -5.01
CA PRO A 316 12.97 -0.24 -4.41
C PRO A 316 13.33 0.90 -5.40
N PHE A 317 13.14 0.71 -6.69
CA PHE A 317 13.46 1.74 -7.68
C PHE A 317 12.41 2.85 -7.72
N PRO A 318 12.82 4.09 -8.05
CA PRO A 318 11.87 5.17 -8.32
C PRO A 318 10.88 4.79 -9.40
N SER A 319 9.61 5.17 -9.26
CA SER A 319 8.62 4.90 -10.28
C SER A 319 7.57 6.00 -10.38
N TYR A 320 6.99 6.18 -11.59
CA TYR A 320 5.82 7.02 -11.79
C TYR A 320 4.58 6.36 -11.20
N GLY A 321 3.71 7.16 -10.59
CA GLY A 321 2.46 6.69 -10.02
C GLY A 321 1.37 6.36 -11.03
N ASN A 322 1.45 6.95 -12.22
CA ASN A 322 0.37 7.00 -13.21
C ASN A 322 0.68 6.24 -14.52
N GLU A 323 1.67 5.36 -14.53
CA GLU A 323 2.01 4.54 -15.69
C GLU A 323 1.21 3.22 -15.72
#